data_481e7c7927d3afb2c16295139e10cc75
#
_entry.id   481e7c7927d3afb2c16295139e10cc75
#
_cell.length_a   1.000
_cell.length_b   1.000
_cell.length_c   1.000
_cell.angle_alpha   90.00
_cell.angle_beta   90.00
_cell.angle_gamma   90.00
#
_symmetry.space_group_name_H-M   'P 1'
#
loop_
_entity.id
_entity.type
_entity.pdbx_description
1 polymer ?
#
loop_
_entity_poly.entity_id
_entity_poly.type
_entity_poly.pdbx_seq_one_letter_code
_entity_poly.pdbx_strand_id
1 'polypeptide(L)'
;MAGKCILEQIQLSHGKIVSKAFKKFDLTDKTALITGAAGLLGVKHAEALLETGATVVLTDIDEVSLETVFNSLSTNHNKSRVFMHVMNVSKLGSIEAVAEELSLSGQRVDILINNAAIDPKVEGEQGIVESSRFENFALNQWDLQISVGLTGAFLCSQVFGCAMAQDCKGGVILNISSDLSVISPDQRIYRKDGLSDDMQPVKPVTYSVIKAGLIGLTRYLSTYWADKGVRANALSPG
;
A
#
# COMPACT_ATOMS: atom_id res chain seq x y z
N MET A 1 -49.36 7.58 -8.68
CA MET A 1 -48.67 8.68 -7.98
C MET A 1 -47.73 8.14 -6.92
N ALA A 2 -46.66 7.46 -7.31
CA ALA A 2 -45.67 6.90 -6.37
C ALA A 2 -44.23 6.94 -6.89
N GLY A 3 -43.95 7.76 -7.90
CA GLY A 3 -42.62 7.81 -8.55
C GLY A 3 -41.79 9.08 -8.25
N LYS A 4 -42.29 10.04 -7.47
CA LYS A 4 -41.60 11.32 -7.26
C LYS A 4 -40.87 11.47 -5.93
N CYS A 5 -40.90 10.47 -5.04
CA CYS A 5 -40.41 10.62 -3.66
C CYS A 5 -38.97 10.16 -3.41
N ILE A 6 -38.30 9.55 -4.36
CA ILE A 6 -36.92 9.01 -4.14
C ILE A 6 -35.85 9.97 -4.64
N LEU A 7 -36.10 10.74 -5.68
CA LEU A 7 -35.10 11.66 -6.26
C LEU A 7 -35.07 13.05 -5.59
N GLU A 8 -36.14 13.49 -4.92
CA GLU A 8 -36.15 14.76 -4.20
C GLU A 8 -35.48 14.71 -2.82
N GLN A 9 -35.25 13.51 -2.25
CA GLN A 9 -34.50 13.36 -1.00
C GLN A 9 -32.95 13.36 -1.18
N ILE A 10 -32.47 13.36 -2.41
CA ILE A 10 -31.02 13.37 -2.70
C ILE A 10 -30.50 14.81 -2.86
N GLN A 11 -31.36 15.82 -2.97
CA GLN A 11 -30.95 17.17 -3.33
C GLN A 11 -31.07 18.22 -2.22
N LEU A 12 -31.37 17.84 -0.99
CA LEU A 12 -31.46 18.78 0.14
C LEU A 12 -30.52 18.35 1.27
N SER A 13 -29.36 18.85 1.21
CA SER A 13 -28.42 19.24 2.26
C SER A 13 -26.98 18.88 1.86
N HIS A 14 -26.13 19.89 1.80
CA HIS A 14 -24.67 19.77 1.91
C HIS A 14 -24.26 19.31 3.34
N GLY A 15 -25.07 18.46 3.93
CA GLY A 15 -24.90 17.82 5.21
C GLY A 15 -25.10 16.32 5.05
N LYS A 16 -24.01 15.58 5.11
CA LYS A 16 -23.83 14.13 5.11
C LYS A 16 -25.08 13.33 5.52
N ILE A 17 -25.81 12.75 4.57
CA ILE A 17 -26.53 11.51 4.82
C ILE A 17 -25.52 10.37 4.62
N VAL A 18 -24.68 10.15 5.60
CA VAL A 18 -23.93 8.89 5.70
C VAL A 18 -24.97 7.84 6.03
N SER A 19 -25.34 6.99 5.05
CA SER A 19 -26.26 5.90 5.29
C SER A 19 -25.74 5.03 6.44
N LYS A 20 -26.64 4.39 7.19
CA LYS A 20 -26.27 3.53 8.35
C LYS A 20 -25.23 2.45 7.99
N ALA A 21 -25.12 2.06 6.71
CA ALA A 21 -24.12 1.16 6.16
C ALA A 21 -22.73 1.79 6.13
N PHE A 22 -22.59 3.08 5.79
CA PHE A 22 -21.31 3.77 5.75
C PHE A 22 -20.74 4.09 7.13
N LYS A 23 -21.56 4.16 8.19
CA LYS A 23 -21.05 4.32 9.57
C LYS A 23 -20.13 3.19 10.02
N LYS A 24 -20.23 2.00 9.42
CA LYS A 24 -19.32 0.88 9.70
C LYS A 24 -17.92 1.08 9.13
N PHE A 25 -17.77 1.95 8.15
CA PHE A 25 -16.52 2.28 7.47
C PHE A 25 -16.03 3.69 7.84
N ASP A 26 -16.63 4.32 8.84
CA ASP A 26 -16.21 5.64 9.33
C ASP A 26 -14.85 5.51 10.01
N LEU A 27 -13.85 6.18 9.44
CA LEU A 27 -12.48 6.26 9.92
C LEU A 27 -12.14 7.66 10.45
N THR A 28 -13.17 8.45 10.82
CA THR A 28 -12.94 9.73 11.51
C THR A 28 -12.06 9.50 12.73
N ASP A 29 -11.11 10.39 12.98
CA ASP A 29 -10.10 10.32 14.06
C ASP A 29 -9.11 9.15 13.92
N LYS A 30 -9.04 8.49 12.76
CA LYS A 30 -8.01 7.50 12.45
C LYS A 30 -6.98 8.07 11.50
N THR A 31 -5.71 7.76 11.75
CA THR A 31 -4.60 8.12 10.86
C THR A 31 -4.07 6.87 10.16
N ALA A 32 -4.04 6.92 8.84
CA ALA A 32 -3.50 5.87 8.00
C ALA A 32 -2.17 6.31 7.37
N LEU A 33 -1.13 5.50 7.50
CA LEU A 33 0.14 5.66 6.80
C LEU A 33 0.20 4.68 5.63
N ILE A 34 0.53 5.19 4.44
CA ILE A 34 0.62 4.42 3.21
C ILE A 34 2.04 4.49 2.69
N THR A 35 2.67 3.33 2.47
CA THR A 35 3.98 3.24 1.83
C THR A 35 3.84 3.11 0.31
N GLY A 36 4.74 3.75 -0.47
CA GLY A 36 4.59 3.78 -1.93
C GLY A 36 3.34 4.53 -2.36
N ALA A 37 3.01 5.62 -1.67
CA ALA A 37 1.77 6.36 -1.84
C ALA A 37 1.68 7.11 -3.18
N ALA A 38 2.81 7.39 -3.82
CA ALA A 38 2.86 8.03 -5.14
C ALA A 38 2.61 7.04 -6.30
N GLY A 39 2.59 5.73 -6.02
CA GLY A 39 2.27 4.70 -7.01
C GLY A 39 0.78 4.59 -7.32
N LEU A 40 0.47 3.84 -8.39
CA LEU A 40 -0.90 3.67 -8.91
C LEU A 40 -1.93 3.26 -7.85
N LEU A 41 -1.65 2.23 -7.06
CA LEU A 41 -2.55 1.75 -6.00
C LEU A 41 -2.48 2.64 -4.75
N GLY A 42 -1.31 3.21 -4.45
CA GLY A 42 -1.11 4.08 -3.29
C GLY A 42 -2.06 5.27 -3.28
N VAL A 43 -2.21 5.93 -4.43
CA VAL A 43 -3.16 7.04 -4.61
C VAL A 43 -4.60 6.58 -4.35
N LYS A 44 -4.99 5.42 -4.86
CA LYS A 44 -6.36 4.88 -4.69
C LYS A 44 -6.65 4.48 -3.23
N HIS A 45 -5.67 3.97 -2.53
CA HIS A 45 -5.79 3.73 -1.08
C HIS A 45 -5.98 5.04 -0.32
N ALA A 46 -5.21 6.08 -0.67
CA ALA A 46 -5.33 7.39 -0.04
C ALA A 46 -6.72 8.02 -0.27
N GLU A 47 -7.22 8.00 -1.52
CA GLU A 47 -8.55 8.49 -1.87
C GLU A 47 -9.63 7.79 -1.02
N ALA A 48 -9.65 6.45 -1.01
CA ALA A 48 -10.64 5.67 -0.28
C ALA A 48 -10.63 5.95 1.23
N LEU A 49 -9.44 6.11 1.83
CA LEU A 49 -9.30 6.43 3.25
C LEU A 49 -9.77 7.85 3.57
N LEU A 50 -9.46 8.83 2.71
CA LEU A 50 -9.92 10.20 2.87
C LEU A 50 -11.45 10.33 2.73
N GLU A 51 -12.06 9.57 1.81
CA GLU A 51 -13.52 9.51 1.63
C GLU A 51 -14.22 8.92 2.87
N THR A 52 -13.59 7.99 3.57
CA THR A 52 -14.12 7.39 4.81
C THR A 52 -13.81 8.20 6.06
N GLY A 53 -13.16 9.35 5.94
CA GLY A 53 -12.94 10.29 7.05
C GLY A 53 -11.56 10.23 7.68
N ALA A 54 -10.69 9.32 7.27
CA ALA A 54 -9.34 9.19 7.83
C ALA A 54 -8.46 10.42 7.56
N THR A 55 -7.48 10.63 8.43
CA THR A 55 -6.27 11.38 8.12
C THR A 55 -5.28 10.45 7.42
N VAL A 56 -4.60 10.94 6.38
CA VAL A 56 -3.68 10.12 5.58
C VAL A 56 -2.28 10.72 5.61
N VAL A 57 -1.30 9.88 5.91
CA VAL A 57 0.13 10.15 5.81
C VAL A 57 0.66 9.40 4.58
N LEU A 58 0.96 10.15 3.54
CA LEU A 58 1.53 9.65 2.30
C LEU A 58 3.03 9.49 2.47
N THR A 59 3.58 8.32 2.15
CA THR A 59 5.04 8.12 2.16
C THR A 59 5.52 7.47 0.88
N ASP A 60 6.59 8.00 0.32
CA ASP A 60 7.27 7.47 -0.87
C ASP A 60 8.76 7.85 -0.83
N ILE A 61 9.58 7.17 -1.63
CA ILE A 61 10.98 7.53 -1.83
C ILE A 61 11.13 8.66 -2.86
N ASP A 62 10.19 8.77 -3.80
CA ASP A 62 10.17 9.80 -4.85
C ASP A 62 9.42 11.05 -4.35
N GLU A 63 10.18 12.04 -3.92
CA GLU A 63 9.66 13.29 -3.38
C GLU A 63 8.79 14.05 -4.41
N VAL A 64 9.22 14.12 -5.67
CA VAL A 64 8.51 14.87 -6.72
C VAL A 64 7.14 14.27 -7.04
N SER A 65 7.09 12.95 -7.20
CA SER A 65 5.83 12.24 -7.40
C SER A 65 4.94 12.35 -6.16
N LEU A 66 5.52 12.28 -4.96
CA LEU A 66 4.80 12.39 -3.70
C LEU A 66 4.16 13.79 -3.52
N GLU A 67 4.88 14.87 -3.83
CA GLU A 67 4.37 16.24 -3.81
C GLU A 67 3.20 16.41 -4.79
N THR A 68 3.30 15.82 -5.98
CA THR A 68 2.23 15.87 -6.99
C THR A 68 0.95 15.24 -6.45
N VAL A 69 1.05 14.06 -5.84
CA VAL A 69 -0.08 13.36 -5.23
C VAL A 69 -0.63 14.12 -4.04
N PHE A 70 0.23 14.62 -3.16
CA PHE A 70 -0.17 15.45 -2.00
C PHE A 70 -0.97 16.67 -2.43
N ASN A 71 -0.51 17.42 -3.43
CA ASN A 71 -1.20 18.60 -3.93
C ASN A 71 -2.55 18.27 -4.54
N SER A 72 -2.63 17.19 -5.32
CA SER A 72 -3.88 16.70 -5.92
C SER A 72 -4.90 16.32 -4.85
N LEU A 73 -4.51 15.50 -3.87
CA LEU A 73 -5.40 15.05 -2.80
C LEU A 73 -5.80 16.19 -1.87
N SER A 74 -4.89 17.11 -1.57
CA SER A 74 -5.16 18.31 -0.74
C SER A 74 -6.14 19.28 -1.39
N THR A 75 -6.24 19.28 -2.73
CA THR A 75 -7.19 20.09 -3.48
C THR A 75 -8.60 19.45 -3.46
N ASN A 76 -8.67 18.13 -3.55
CA ASN A 76 -9.93 17.39 -3.68
C ASN A 76 -10.52 16.98 -2.32
N HIS A 77 -9.73 17.02 -1.26
CA HIS A 77 -10.15 16.66 0.11
C HIS A 77 -9.76 17.76 1.11
N ASN A 78 -10.15 17.59 2.37
CA ASN A 78 -9.74 18.51 3.42
C ASN A 78 -8.21 18.42 3.63
N LYS A 79 -7.51 19.50 3.24
CA LYS A 79 -6.04 19.61 3.33
C LYS A 79 -5.49 19.30 4.73
N SER A 80 -6.24 19.61 5.80
CA SER A 80 -5.79 19.34 7.17
C SER A 80 -5.71 17.85 7.51
N ARG A 81 -6.17 16.97 6.62
CA ARG A 81 -6.12 15.51 6.78
C ARG A 81 -5.14 14.82 5.84
N VAL A 82 -4.33 15.57 5.09
CA VAL A 82 -3.34 15.01 4.17
C VAL A 82 -1.96 15.48 4.60
N PHE A 83 -1.07 14.54 4.86
CA PHE A 83 0.33 14.77 5.22
C PHE A 83 1.23 13.97 4.30
N MET A 84 2.48 14.39 4.15
CA MET A 84 3.45 13.64 3.35
C MET A 84 4.82 13.66 4.02
N HIS A 85 5.56 12.54 3.89
CA HIS A 85 6.95 12.40 4.33
C HIS A 85 7.73 11.55 3.33
N VAL A 86 8.92 12.01 2.95
CA VAL A 86 9.83 11.18 2.14
C VAL A 86 10.35 10.04 3.00
N MET A 87 10.14 8.80 2.55
CA MET A 87 10.51 7.60 3.32
C MET A 87 11.01 6.48 2.43
N ASN A 88 12.21 6.00 2.72
CA ASN A 88 12.75 4.80 2.10
C ASN A 88 12.48 3.58 2.97
N VAL A 89 11.52 2.73 2.57
CA VAL A 89 11.11 1.54 3.33
C VAL A 89 12.22 0.48 3.46
N SER A 90 13.26 0.50 2.62
CA SER A 90 14.40 -0.40 2.71
C SER A 90 15.43 0.03 3.77
N LYS A 91 15.23 1.16 4.44
CA LYS A 91 16.15 1.75 5.42
C LYS A 91 15.44 1.99 6.75
N LEU A 92 15.78 1.21 7.77
CA LEU A 92 15.17 1.34 9.09
C LEU A 92 15.22 2.78 9.63
N GLY A 93 16.38 3.43 9.56
CA GLY A 93 16.53 4.81 10.06
C GLY A 93 15.64 5.83 9.34
N SER A 94 15.27 5.60 8.05
CA SER A 94 14.32 6.46 7.35
C SER A 94 12.89 6.26 7.87
N ILE A 95 12.53 5.04 8.24
CA ILE A 95 11.21 4.72 8.81
C ILE A 95 11.10 5.28 10.22
N GLU A 96 12.16 5.10 11.03
CA GLU A 96 12.24 5.62 12.41
C GLU A 96 12.16 7.14 12.45
N ALA A 97 12.82 7.84 11.53
CA ALA A 97 12.75 9.31 11.44
C ALA A 97 11.31 9.78 11.19
N VAL A 98 10.59 9.17 10.25
CA VAL A 98 9.17 9.49 10.01
C VAL A 98 8.31 9.16 11.22
N ALA A 99 8.54 8.04 11.90
CA ALA A 99 7.80 7.69 13.11
C ALA A 99 8.04 8.69 14.25
N GLU A 100 9.26 9.20 14.40
CA GLU A 100 9.60 10.24 15.37
C GLU A 100 8.91 11.57 15.06
N GLU A 101 8.96 12.03 13.80
CA GLU A 101 8.28 13.27 13.35
C GLU A 101 6.76 13.20 13.61
N LEU A 102 6.12 12.08 13.30
CA LEU A 102 4.70 11.87 13.58
C LEU A 102 4.41 11.89 15.08
N SER A 103 5.26 11.25 15.89
CA SER A 103 5.12 11.25 17.35
C SER A 103 5.26 12.65 17.94
N LEU A 104 6.25 13.43 17.51
CA LEU A 104 6.47 14.80 17.96
C LEU A 104 5.32 15.73 17.58
N SER A 105 4.65 15.49 16.45
CA SER A 105 3.45 16.23 16.03
C SER A 105 2.15 15.72 16.67
N GLY A 106 2.23 14.72 17.56
CA GLY A 106 1.08 14.11 18.19
C GLY A 106 0.21 13.25 17.28
N GLN A 107 0.73 12.88 16.11
CA GLN A 107 0.04 12.02 15.15
C GLN A 107 0.33 10.54 15.44
N ARG A 108 -0.70 9.82 15.83
CA ARG A 108 -0.65 8.37 15.99
C ARG A 108 -1.02 7.67 14.69
N VAL A 109 -0.26 6.67 14.28
CA VAL A 109 -0.63 5.80 13.17
C VAL A 109 -1.56 4.68 13.67
N ASP A 110 -2.81 4.67 13.21
CA ASP A 110 -3.82 3.64 13.53
C ASP A 110 -3.87 2.53 12.47
N ILE A 111 -3.52 2.88 11.23
CA ILE A 111 -3.59 2.01 10.07
C ILE A 111 -2.28 2.12 9.30
N LEU A 112 -1.61 0.99 9.08
CA LEU A 112 -0.44 0.90 8.22
C LEU A 112 -0.81 0.14 6.95
N ILE A 113 -0.58 0.73 5.78
CA ILE A 113 -0.73 0.06 4.49
C ILE A 113 0.65 -0.15 3.87
N ASN A 114 1.14 -1.37 3.90
CA ASN A 114 2.35 -1.80 3.23
C ASN A 114 2.05 -2.04 1.74
N ASN A 115 2.21 -0.97 0.96
CA ASN A 115 1.94 -0.96 -0.48
C ASN A 115 3.20 -0.76 -1.32
N ALA A 116 4.29 -0.25 -0.74
CA ALA A 116 5.54 -0.02 -1.47
C ALA A 116 6.04 -1.30 -2.16
N ALA A 117 6.30 -1.20 -3.44
CA ALA A 117 6.83 -2.27 -4.27
C ALA A 117 7.62 -1.68 -5.44
N ILE A 118 8.57 -2.43 -5.94
CA ILE A 118 9.18 -2.17 -7.25
C ILE A 118 8.45 -3.05 -8.25
N ASP A 119 7.80 -2.43 -9.24
CA ASP A 119 7.26 -3.12 -10.39
C ASP A 119 8.15 -2.78 -11.60
N PRO A 120 9.12 -3.63 -11.93
CA PRO A 120 9.98 -3.39 -13.07
C PRO A 120 9.10 -3.40 -14.31
N LYS A 121 8.88 -2.23 -14.91
CA LYS A 121 8.26 -2.17 -16.22
C LYS A 121 9.19 -2.87 -17.19
N VAL A 122 8.71 -3.91 -17.84
CA VAL A 122 9.38 -4.53 -18.99
C VAL A 122 9.17 -3.58 -20.19
N GLU A 123 9.81 -2.39 -20.14
CA GLU A 123 9.86 -1.50 -21.29
C GLU A 123 10.98 -2.00 -22.20
N GLY A 124 10.55 -2.66 -23.28
CA GLY A 124 11.46 -3.07 -24.32
C GLY A 124 11.86 -1.91 -25.17
N GLU A 125 13.11 -1.46 -25.08
CA GLU A 125 13.88 -1.01 -26.23
C GLU A 125 15.36 -1.40 -26.03
N GLN A 126 15.83 -2.16 -27.01
CA GLN A 126 17.22 -2.45 -27.37
C GLN A 126 18.17 -2.95 -26.27
N GLY A 127 18.41 -4.25 -26.25
CA GLY A 127 19.63 -4.85 -25.68
C GLY A 127 19.51 -5.38 -24.27
N ILE A 128 18.33 -5.36 -23.66
CA ILE A 128 18.11 -6.08 -22.41
C ILE A 128 17.76 -7.51 -22.79
N VAL A 129 18.76 -8.37 -22.81
CA VAL A 129 18.55 -9.81 -22.69
C VAL A 129 17.56 -9.99 -21.56
N GLU A 130 16.50 -10.72 -21.79
CA GLU A 130 15.36 -10.81 -20.91
C GLU A 130 15.77 -11.03 -19.45
N SER A 131 15.89 -9.93 -18.74
CA SER A 131 16.40 -9.91 -17.35
C SER A 131 15.37 -10.42 -16.33
N SER A 132 14.11 -10.60 -16.75
CA SER A 132 13.08 -11.18 -15.90
C SER A 132 13.16 -12.70 -15.78
N ARG A 133 13.85 -13.36 -16.74
CA ARG A 133 13.98 -14.82 -16.76
C ARG A 133 14.77 -15.34 -15.59
N PHE A 134 14.34 -16.47 -15.05
CA PHE A 134 14.93 -17.06 -13.85
C PHE A 134 16.42 -17.36 -14.02
N GLU A 135 16.82 -17.85 -15.20
CA GLU A 135 18.20 -18.21 -15.50
C GLU A 135 19.17 -17.02 -15.49
N ASN A 136 18.64 -15.83 -15.79
CA ASN A 136 19.41 -14.59 -15.93
C ASN A 136 19.08 -13.55 -14.86
N PHE A 137 18.23 -13.90 -13.87
CA PHE A 137 17.77 -12.95 -12.86
C PHE A 137 18.91 -12.52 -11.94
N ALA A 138 19.31 -11.27 -12.02
CA ALA A 138 20.48 -10.77 -11.31
C ALA A 138 20.25 -10.68 -9.80
N LEU A 139 21.22 -11.10 -8.98
CA LEU A 139 21.13 -11.09 -7.52
C LEU A 139 20.88 -9.69 -6.96
N ASN A 140 21.47 -8.65 -7.53
CA ASN A 140 21.23 -7.27 -7.10
C ASN A 140 19.76 -6.82 -7.32
N GLN A 141 19.11 -7.33 -8.37
CA GLN A 141 17.67 -7.08 -8.61
C GLN A 141 16.82 -7.87 -7.62
N TRP A 142 17.21 -9.10 -7.29
CA TRP A 142 16.59 -9.87 -6.23
C TRP A 142 16.68 -9.13 -4.90
N ASP A 143 17.87 -8.72 -4.47
CA ASP A 143 18.10 -8.05 -3.20
C ASP A 143 17.33 -6.72 -3.11
N LEU A 144 17.35 -5.93 -4.20
CA LEU A 144 16.63 -4.67 -4.27
C LEU A 144 15.12 -4.87 -4.12
N GLN A 145 14.53 -5.78 -4.87
CA GLN A 145 13.08 -6.00 -4.86
C GLN A 145 12.61 -6.62 -3.53
N ILE A 146 13.37 -7.57 -2.97
CA ILE A 146 13.09 -8.13 -1.63
C ILE A 146 13.23 -7.05 -0.56
N SER A 147 14.26 -6.20 -0.63
CA SER A 147 14.49 -5.14 0.36
C SER A 147 13.34 -4.14 0.43
N VAL A 148 12.72 -3.82 -0.70
CA VAL A 148 11.58 -2.90 -0.74
C VAL A 148 10.26 -3.63 -0.43
N GLY A 149 9.97 -4.71 -1.16
CA GLY A 149 8.63 -5.31 -1.14
C GLY A 149 8.34 -6.19 0.08
N LEU A 150 9.36 -6.85 0.64
CA LEU A 150 9.18 -7.76 1.78
C LEU A 150 9.85 -7.22 3.05
N THR A 151 11.15 -6.91 2.98
CA THR A 151 11.86 -6.37 4.15
C THR A 151 11.29 -5.02 4.56
N GLY A 152 10.93 -4.16 3.60
CA GLY A 152 10.28 -2.89 3.88
C GLY A 152 8.96 -3.03 4.64
N ALA A 153 8.11 -3.96 4.20
CA ALA A 153 6.85 -4.26 4.90
C ALA A 153 7.09 -4.80 6.32
N PHE A 154 8.12 -5.64 6.50
CA PHE A 154 8.54 -6.11 7.82
C PHE A 154 9.00 -4.95 8.71
N LEU A 155 9.91 -4.09 8.23
CA LEU A 155 10.45 -2.96 8.99
C LEU A 155 9.36 -1.94 9.36
N CYS A 156 8.50 -1.57 8.41
CA CYS A 156 7.37 -0.68 8.69
C CYS A 156 6.41 -1.30 9.72
N SER A 157 6.12 -2.60 9.60
CA SER A 157 5.30 -3.31 10.59
C SER A 157 5.97 -3.37 11.95
N GLN A 158 7.30 -3.53 12.01
CA GLN A 158 8.05 -3.51 13.26
C GLN A 158 7.93 -2.14 13.95
N VAL A 159 8.21 -1.05 13.25
CA VAL A 159 8.19 0.29 13.83
C VAL A 159 6.77 0.72 14.22
N PHE A 160 5.86 0.78 13.25
CA PHE A 160 4.51 1.29 13.49
C PHE A 160 3.62 0.28 14.24
N GLY A 161 3.77 -1.02 13.98
CA GLY A 161 3.03 -2.07 14.68
C GLY A 161 3.42 -2.18 16.15
N CYS A 162 4.71 -2.03 16.49
CA CYS A 162 5.15 -1.94 17.89
C CYS A 162 4.51 -0.74 18.58
N ALA A 163 4.49 0.43 17.94
CA ALA A 163 3.83 1.62 18.49
C ALA A 163 2.33 1.38 18.74
N MET A 164 1.61 0.75 17.79
CA MET A 164 0.20 0.38 17.94
C MET A 164 -0.03 -0.58 19.12
N ALA A 165 0.90 -1.53 19.33
CA ALA A 165 0.79 -2.53 20.38
C ALA A 165 1.11 -1.97 21.78
N GLN A 166 2.05 -1.01 21.88
CA GLN A 166 2.51 -0.44 23.15
C GLN A 166 1.46 0.43 23.83
N ASP A 167 0.69 1.20 23.07
CA ASP A 167 -0.33 2.10 23.63
C ASP A 167 -1.66 1.41 23.96
N CYS A 168 -1.77 0.12 23.67
CA CYS A 168 -2.95 -0.72 23.91
C CYS A 168 -4.26 -0.22 23.26
N LYS A 169 -4.18 0.68 22.28
CA LYS A 169 -5.34 1.14 21.51
C LYS A 169 -5.59 0.28 20.27
N GLY A 170 -4.71 -0.68 20.02
CA GLY A 170 -4.74 -1.53 18.84
C GLY A 170 -4.40 -0.80 17.55
N GLY A 171 -4.62 -1.45 16.43
CA GLY A 171 -4.36 -0.91 15.11
C GLY A 171 -4.62 -1.92 14.00
N VAL A 172 -4.34 -1.52 12.77
CA VAL A 172 -4.52 -2.38 11.60
C VAL A 172 -3.29 -2.30 10.72
N ILE A 173 -2.75 -3.45 10.33
CA ILE A 173 -1.72 -3.57 9.30
C ILE A 173 -2.36 -4.25 8.09
N LEU A 174 -2.28 -3.62 6.93
CA LEU A 174 -2.73 -4.15 5.65
C LEU A 174 -1.53 -4.32 4.73
N ASN A 175 -1.25 -5.56 4.33
CA ASN A 175 -0.21 -5.88 3.35
C ASN A 175 -0.84 -6.05 1.96
N ILE A 176 -0.35 -5.31 0.96
CA ILE A 176 -0.83 -5.42 -0.42
C ILE A 176 -0.09 -6.57 -1.10
N SER A 177 -0.75 -7.72 -1.12
CA SER A 177 -0.30 -8.94 -1.75
C SER A 177 -0.78 -9.04 -3.21
N SER A 178 -1.08 -10.22 -3.72
CA SER A 178 -1.61 -10.52 -5.05
C SER A 178 -2.21 -11.93 -5.04
N ASP A 179 -3.04 -12.26 -6.00
CA ASP A 179 -3.44 -13.64 -6.31
C ASP A 179 -2.22 -14.54 -6.56
N LEU A 180 -1.15 -14.00 -7.18
CA LEU A 180 0.13 -14.70 -7.39
C LEU A 180 0.89 -15.01 -6.09
N SER A 181 0.33 -14.71 -4.93
CA SER A 181 0.80 -15.19 -3.64
C SER A 181 0.37 -16.64 -3.35
N VAL A 182 -0.68 -17.13 -4.01
CA VAL A 182 -1.31 -18.44 -3.77
C VAL A 182 -1.46 -19.27 -5.03
N ILE A 183 -1.39 -18.65 -6.22
CA ILE A 183 -1.38 -19.34 -7.51
C ILE A 183 -0.08 -19.06 -8.26
N SER A 184 0.30 -19.93 -9.19
CA SER A 184 1.47 -19.71 -10.05
C SER A 184 1.14 -18.77 -11.21
N PRO A 185 2.07 -17.88 -11.60
CA PRO A 185 1.87 -17.04 -12.78
C PRO A 185 1.83 -17.90 -14.05
N ASP A 186 0.86 -17.63 -14.93
CA ASP A 186 0.88 -18.17 -16.28
C ASP A 186 1.84 -17.33 -17.13
N GLN A 187 3.04 -17.86 -17.38
CA GLN A 187 4.08 -17.13 -18.12
C GLN A 187 3.68 -16.82 -19.56
N ARG A 188 2.68 -17.53 -20.13
CA ARG A 188 2.22 -17.34 -21.52
C ARG A 188 1.59 -15.98 -21.74
N ILE A 189 0.97 -15.38 -20.72
CA ILE A 189 0.31 -14.06 -20.83
C ILE A 189 1.29 -12.90 -21.03
N TYR A 190 2.58 -13.12 -20.76
CA TYR A 190 3.64 -12.11 -20.92
C TYR A 190 4.33 -12.19 -22.29
N ARG A 191 4.00 -13.20 -23.11
CA ARG A 191 4.66 -13.40 -24.42
C ARG A 191 4.41 -12.22 -25.35
N LYS A 192 5.46 -11.87 -26.09
CA LYS A 192 5.44 -10.83 -27.13
C LYS A 192 5.69 -11.46 -28.51
N ASP A 193 4.91 -11.04 -29.50
CA ASP A 193 5.09 -11.50 -30.88
C ASP A 193 6.46 -11.06 -31.43
N GLY A 194 7.05 -11.93 -32.24
CA GLY A 194 8.33 -11.65 -32.90
C GLY A 194 9.58 -11.89 -32.06
N LEU A 195 9.46 -12.33 -30.81
CA LEU A 195 10.60 -12.72 -29.98
C LEU A 195 10.78 -14.23 -29.96
N SER A 196 12.03 -14.70 -29.96
CA SER A 196 12.38 -16.11 -29.76
C SER A 196 12.05 -16.55 -28.33
N ASP A 197 11.94 -17.85 -28.07
CA ASP A 197 11.52 -18.39 -26.78
C ASP A 197 12.44 -18.01 -25.63
N ASP A 198 13.72 -17.89 -25.87
CA ASP A 198 14.77 -17.49 -24.89
C ASP A 198 14.73 -15.99 -24.58
N MET A 199 14.09 -15.19 -25.43
CA MET A 199 13.91 -13.73 -25.26
C MET A 199 12.54 -13.35 -24.75
N GLN A 200 11.64 -14.31 -24.49
CA GLN A 200 10.31 -14.02 -24.02
C GLN A 200 10.33 -13.49 -22.56
N PRO A 201 9.66 -12.36 -22.27
CA PRO A 201 9.53 -11.88 -20.91
C PRO A 201 8.68 -12.82 -20.06
N VAL A 202 8.96 -12.84 -18.78
CA VAL A 202 8.24 -13.63 -17.77
C VAL A 202 7.95 -12.77 -16.55
N LYS A 203 6.98 -13.17 -15.73
CA LYS A 203 6.80 -12.53 -14.40
C LYS A 203 8.03 -12.84 -13.55
N PRO A 204 8.73 -11.82 -13.01
CA PRO A 204 9.92 -12.03 -12.20
C PRO A 204 9.65 -12.92 -10.98
N VAL A 205 10.59 -13.79 -10.65
CA VAL A 205 10.48 -14.70 -9.51
C VAL A 205 10.26 -13.98 -8.17
N THR A 206 10.88 -12.82 -8.01
CA THR A 206 10.75 -11.98 -6.82
C THR A 206 9.32 -11.56 -6.53
N TYR A 207 8.50 -11.34 -7.56
CA TYR A 207 7.11 -10.95 -7.37
C TYR A 207 6.33 -12.02 -6.59
N SER A 208 6.36 -13.27 -7.04
CA SER A 208 5.69 -14.38 -6.36
C SER A 208 6.24 -14.59 -4.95
N VAL A 209 7.58 -14.52 -4.78
CA VAL A 209 8.22 -14.70 -3.47
C VAL A 209 7.82 -13.60 -2.50
N ILE A 210 7.85 -12.33 -2.92
CA ILE A 210 7.43 -11.20 -2.09
C ILE A 210 5.96 -11.34 -1.70
N LYS A 211 5.08 -11.56 -2.69
CA LYS A 211 3.64 -11.61 -2.44
C LYS A 211 3.24 -12.79 -1.55
N ALA A 212 3.87 -13.96 -1.70
CA ALA A 212 3.70 -15.09 -0.79
C ALA A 212 4.31 -14.81 0.61
N GLY A 213 5.48 -14.15 0.67
CA GLY A 213 6.11 -13.72 1.91
C GLY A 213 5.23 -12.76 2.72
N LEU A 214 4.52 -11.83 2.06
CA LEU A 214 3.57 -10.92 2.70
C LEU A 214 2.39 -11.66 3.34
N ILE A 215 1.91 -12.76 2.75
CA ILE A 215 0.91 -13.64 3.39
C ILE A 215 1.48 -14.29 4.66
N GLY A 216 2.72 -14.78 4.60
CA GLY A 216 3.42 -15.32 5.77
C GLY A 216 3.56 -14.29 6.90
N LEU A 217 4.02 -13.08 6.56
CA LEU A 217 4.13 -11.95 7.49
C LEU A 217 2.77 -11.61 8.11
N THR A 218 1.72 -11.53 7.29
CA THR A 218 0.35 -11.25 7.76
C THR A 218 -0.12 -12.28 8.78
N ARG A 219 0.06 -13.58 8.50
CA ARG A 219 -0.33 -14.67 9.40
C ARG A 219 0.43 -14.58 10.73
N TYR A 220 1.72 -14.30 10.70
CA TYR A 220 2.52 -14.13 11.90
C TYR A 220 2.01 -12.96 12.74
N LEU A 221 1.86 -11.77 12.15
CA LEU A 221 1.44 -10.56 12.84
C LEU A 221 0.01 -10.65 13.38
N SER A 222 -0.89 -11.38 12.70
CA SER A 222 -2.30 -11.52 13.13
C SER A 222 -2.46 -12.24 14.47
N THR A 223 -1.46 -13.02 14.87
CA THR A 223 -1.44 -13.72 16.15
C THR A 223 -0.50 -13.10 17.16
N TYR A 224 0.61 -12.50 16.70
CA TYR A 224 1.68 -11.99 17.57
C TYR A 224 1.22 -10.84 18.47
N TRP A 225 0.37 -9.94 17.99
CA TRP A 225 -0.19 -8.82 18.74
C TRP A 225 -1.71 -8.89 18.94
N ALA A 226 -2.30 -10.06 18.81
CA ALA A 226 -3.74 -10.23 18.95
C ALA A 226 -4.26 -9.75 20.32
N ASP A 227 -3.52 -10.03 21.38
CA ASP A 227 -3.81 -9.58 22.76
C ASP A 227 -3.66 -8.06 22.96
N LYS A 228 -2.97 -7.38 22.06
CA LYS A 228 -2.80 -5.91 22.03
C LYS A 228 -3.82 -5.20 21.13
N GLY A 229 -4.73 -5.96 20.51
CA GLY A 229 -5.74 -5.41 19.60
C GLY A 229 -5.21 -4.98 18.23
N VAL A 230 -3.98 -5.35 17.86
CA VAL A 230 -3.44 -5.11 16.51
C VAL A 230 -3.86 -6.25 15.59
N ARG A 231 -4.50 -5.91 14.49
CA ARG A 231 -4.96 -6.84 13.45
C ARG A 231 -4.09 -6.71 12.22
N ALA A 232 -3.75 -7.83 11.60
CA ALA A 232 -3.05 -7.85 10.31
C ALA A 232 -3.88 -8.59 9.27
N ASN A 233 -3.98 -8.00 8.08
CA ASN A 233 -4.68 -8.57 6.93
C ASN A 233 -3.82 -8.43 5.67
N ALA A 234 -4.13 -9.23 4.66
CA ALA A 234 -3.58 -9.08 3.32
C ALA A 234 -4.71 -8.87 2.31
N LEU A 235 -4.50 -7.95 1.39
CA LEU A 235 -5.34 -7.77 0.21
C LEU A 235 -4.61 -8.38 -0.98
N SER A 236 -5.26 -9.34 -1.64
CA SER A 236 -4.69 -10.08 -2.78
C SER A 236 -5.51 -9.79 -4.04
N PRO A 237 -5.28 -8.65 -4.72
CA PRO A 237 -5.94 -8.37 -5.99
C PRO A 237 -5.53 -9.39 -7.07
N GLY A 238 -6.46 -9.69 -7.98
CA GLY A 238 -6.26 -10.51 -9.18
C GLY A 238 -6.30 -9.68 -10.45
#